data_8fda2e2b2322380bcb79e97543fd24b7
#
_entry.id   8fda2e2b2322380bcb79e97543fd24b7
#
_cell.length_a   1.000
_cell.length_b   1.000
_cell.length_c   1.000
_cell.angle_alpha   90.00
_cell.angle_beta   90.00
_cell.angle_gamma   90.00
#
_symmetry.space_group_name_H-M   'P 1'
#
loop_
_entity.id
_entity.type
_entity.pdbx_description
1 polymer ?
#
loop_
_entity_poly.entity_id
_entity_poly.type
_entity_poly.pdbx_seq_one_letter_code
_entity_poly.pdbx_strand_id
1 'polypeptide(L)'
;MELAEWQEIPLFFEAALKLVNKISIILGNHDGNMEALVPKDVEILPTSGFKINHEIGMIHGHAWPKPEILSCKNIVMGHLHPIITIKDALGFSKSHRVWLRTKSDGKSLARGLLNNMKIKLTDDVNKIMKQKFNVILENPHLIFMPSFNDILGGRTINRQLRSDRAAKSYIGPIIKSGAVQLEEGEVYLLDGSYLGKLGSLRSFS
;
A
#
# COMPACT_ATOMS: atom_id res chain seq x y z
N MET A 1 12.42 -16.70 -2.74
CA MET A 1 13.09 -16.22 -3.96
C MET A 1 13.60 -17.45 -4.70
N GLU A 2 13.18 -17.65 -5.94
CA GLU A 2 13.54 -18.82 -6.74
C GLU A 2 14.87 -18.60 -7.46
N LEU A 3 15.51 -19.69 -7.92
CA LEU A 3 16.83 -19.62 -8.58
C LEU A 3 16.81 -18.74 -9.83
N ALA A 4 15.69 -18.72 -10.57
CA ALA A 4 15.52 -17.88 -11.76
C ALA A 4 15.54 -16.39 -11.43
N GLU A 5 14.96 -15.96 -10.29
CA GLU A 5 14.93 -14.56 -9.85
C GLU A 5 16.34 -14.03 -9.59
N TRP A 6 17.27 -14.88 -9.10
CA TRP A 6 18.68 -14.51 -8.91
C TRP A 6 19.40 -14.13 -10.20
N GLN A 7 18.99 -14.71 -11.31
CA GLN A 7 19.59 -14.43 -12.62
C GLN A 7 18.88 -13.29 -13.35
N GLU A 8 17.57 -13.19 -13.24
CA GLU A 8 16.76 -12.24 -14.00
C GLU A 8 16.71 -10.84 -13.39
N ILE A 9 16.71 -10.73 -12.06
CA ILE A 9 16.60 -9.44 -11.37
C ILE A 9 17.76 -8.49 -11.71
N PRO A 10 19.05 -8.91 -11.65
CA PRO A 10 20.15 -8.03 -12.04
C PRO A 10 20.03 -7.55 -13.49
N LEU A 11 19.70 -8.44 -14.42
CA LEU A 11 19.55 -8.12 -15.83
C LEU A 11 18.42 -7.12 -16.09
N PHE A 12 17.30 -7.28 -15.35
CA PHE A 12 16.19 -6.33 -15.41
C PHE A 12 16.64 -4.93 -15.01
N PHE A 13 17.34 -4.78 -13.88
CA PHE A 13 17.79 -3.47 -13.40
C PHE A 13 18.86 -2.87 -14.31
N GLU A 14 19.78 -3.66 -14.84
CA GLU A 14 20.77 -3.20 -15.83
C GLU A 14 20.09 -2.66 -17.10
N ALA A 15 19.06 -3.34 -17.58
CA ALA A 15 18.27 -2.87 -18.71
C ALA A 15 17.48 -1.60 -18.39
N ALA A 16 16.86 -1.53 -17.22
CA ALA A 16 16.08 -0.38 -16.79
C ALA A 16 16.95 0.87 -16.57
N LEU A 17 18.15 0.73 -16.01
CA LEU A 17 19.10 1.84 -15.81
C LEU A 17 19.59 2.48 -17.13
N LYS A 18 19.46 1.77 -18.26
CA LYS A 18 19.73 2.37 -19.58
C LYS A 18 18.64 3.32 -20.04
N LEU A 19 17.44 3.23 -19.44
CA LEU A 19 16.26 3.99 -19.83
C LEU A 19 15.97 5.16 -18.88
N VAL A 20 16.46 5.09 -17.63
CA VAL A 20 16.20 6.08 -16.60
C VAL A 20 17.47 6.43 -15.83
N ASN A 21 17.54 7.66 -15.32
CA ASN A 21 18.71 8.16 -14.60
C ASN A 21 18.84 7.61 -13.17
N LYS A 22 17.72 7.18 -12.58
CA LYS A 22 17.69 6.69 -11.18
C LYS A 22 16.56 5.71 -10.97
N ILE A 23 16.86 4.64 -10.23
CA ILE A 23 15.87 3.67 -9.76
C ILE A 23 15.96 3.61 -8.23
N SER A 24 14.80 3.72 -7.57
CA SER A 24 14.68 3.53 -6.12
C SER A 24 13.63 2.46 -5.85
N ILE A 25 13.95 1.50 -4.98
CA ILE A 25 13.08 0.38 -4.62
C ILE A 25 12.67 0.49 -3.16
N ILE A 26 11.38 0.42 -2.88
CA ILE A 26 10.88 0.23 -1.51
C ILE A 26 10.65 -1.27 -1.31
N LEU A 27 11.40 -1.88 -0.42
CA LEU A 27 11.30 -3.32 -0.16
C LEU A 27 9.94 -3.72 0.40
N GLY A 28 9.39 -4.79 -0.13
CA GLY A 28 8.21 -5.47 0.39
C GLY A 28 8.57 -6.58 1.40
N ASN A 29 7.55 -7.24 1.93
CA ASN A 29 7.72 -8.31 2.91
C ASN A 29 8.21 -9.63 2.30
N HIS A 30 8.24 -9.75 0.98
CA HIS A 30 8.75 -10.90 0.23
C HIS A 30 10.12 -10.67 -0.42
N ASP A 31 10.66 -9.45 -0.33
CA ASP A 31 11.87 -9.04 -1.03
C ASP A 31 13.15 -9.24 -0.19
N GLY A 32 13.15 -10.26 0.67
CA GLY A 32 14.34 -10.65 1.42
C GLY A 32 15.54 -10.93 0.51
N ASN A 33 16.73 -10.41 0.85
CA ASN A 33 17.97 -10.51 0.07
C ASN A 33 17.99 -9.75 -1.26
N MET A 34 17.03 -8.87 -1.55
CA MET A 34 17.05 -8.03 -2.75
C MET A 34 18.36 -7.22 -2.87
N GLU A 35 18.91 -6.80 -1.75
CA GLU A 35 20.19 -6.05 -1.67
C GLU A 35 21.36 -6.75 -2.36
N ALA A 36 21.34 -8.10 -2.38
CA ALA A 36 22.39 -8.89 -3.06
C ALA A 36 22.17 -9.00 -4.58
N LEU A 37 20.98 -8.64 -5.07
CA LEU A 37 20.59 -8.85 -6.46
C LEU A 37 20.54 -7.57 -7.28
N VAL A 38 20.43 -6.41 -6.63
CA VAL A 38 20.33 -5.14 -7.35
C VAL A 38 21.72 -4.55 -7.61
N PRO A 39 21.95 -3.93 -8.80
CA PRO A 39 23.13 -3.15 -9.07
C PRO A 39 23.34 -2.01 -8.06
N LYS A 40 24.60 -1.59 -7.86
CA LYS A 40 24.95 -0.52 -6.90
C LYS A 40 24.29 0.83 -7.20
N ASP A 41 23.90 1.06 -8.43
CA ASP A 41 23.23 2.29 -8.89
C ASP A 41 21.72 2.30 -8.60
N VAL A 42 21.19 1.21 -8.06
CA VAL A 42 19.79 1.12 -7.60
C VAL A 42 19.73 1.43 -6.11
N GLU A 43 18.98 2.45 -5.74
CA GLU A 43 18.78 2.84 -4.37
C GLU A 43 17.74 1.94 -3.68
N ILE A 44 18.10 1.36 -2.54
CA ILE A 44 17.16 0.62 -1.70
C ILE A 44 16.64 1.53 -0.60
N LEU A 45 15.31 1.71 -0.59
CA LEU A 45 14.59 2.51 0.38
C LEU A 45 13.98 1.62 1.48
N PRO A 46 13.85 2.15 2.70
CA PRO A 46 13.31 1.37 3.81
C PRO A 46 11.84 1.01 3.58
N THR A 47 11.41 -0.12 4.15
CA THR A 47 10.01 -0.61 4.11
C THR A 47 8.99 0.36 4.71
N SER A 48 9.45 1.22 5.65
CA SER A 48 8.66 2.31 6.24
C SER A 48 8.41 3.47 5.28
N GLY A 49 8.96 3.40 4.08
CA GLY A 49 8.63 4.25 2.96
C GLY A 49 9.50 5.48 2.80
N PHE A 50 9.11 6.25 1.79
CA PHE A 50 9.83 7.42 1.32
C PHE A 50 8.83 8.54 0.98
N LYS A 51 9.17 9.74 1.38
CA LYS A 51 8.43 10.96 1.04
C LYS A 51 9.06 11.61 -0.18
N ILE A 52 8.35 11.62 -1.31
CA ILE A 52 8.82 12.30 -2.53
C ILE A 52 8.76 13.82 -2.31
N ASN A 53 7.59 14.30 -1.86
CA ASN A 53 7.33 15.70 -1.55
C ASN A 53 6.12 15.78 -0.59
N HIS A 54 5.55 16.97 -0.37
CA HIS A 54 4.36 17.12 0.49
C HIS A 54 3.07 16.56 -0.14
N GLU A 55 3.05 16.29 -1.45
CA GLU A 55 1.90 15.71 -2.13
C GLU A 55 1.89 14.18 -2.05
N ILE A 56 3.07 13.54 -2.13
CA ILE A 56 3.19 12.10 -2.34
C ILE A 56 4.18 11.48 -1.37
N GLY A 57 3.69 10.52 -0.59
CA GLY A 57 4.48 9.54 0.12
C GLY A 57 4.29 8.15 -0.48
N MET A 58 5.32 7.31 -0.45
CA MET A 58 5.28 5.94 -0.96
C MET A 58 5.73 4.96 0.11
N ILE A 59 5.00 3.86 0.24
CA ILE A 59 5.31 2.76 1.17
C ILE A 59 4.99 1.42 0.50
N HIS A 60 5.56 0.33 1.01
CA HIS A 60 5.03 -0.98 0.60
C HIS A 60 3.67 -1.27 1.25
N GLY A 61 3.51 -1.06 2.55
CA GLY A 61 2.22 -1.17 3.25
C GLY A 61 2.12 -2.31 4.27
N HIS A 62 3.08 -3.21 4.36
CA HIS A 62 3.11 -4.27 5.38
C HIS A 62 3.61 -3.79 6.75
N ALA A 63 4.29 -2.66 6.79
CA ALA A 63 4.80 -2.01 7.99
C ALA A 63 4.21 -0.60 8.16
N TRP A 64 4.31 -0.05 9.37
CA TRP A 64 3.97 1.34 9.61
C TRP A 64 4.90 2.28 8.86
N PRO A 65 4.37 3.39 8.30
CA PRO A 65 5.19 4.39 7.63
C PRO A 65 6.08 5.16 8.61
N LYS A 66 7.09 5.84 8.08
CA LYS A 66 7.77 6.91 8.82
C LYS A 66 6.81 8.05 9.15
N PRO A 67 6.98 8.74 10.31
CA PRO A 67 6.09 9.83 10.72
C PRO A 67 5.89 10.92 9.66
N GLU A 68 6.95 11.28 8.93
CA GLU A 68 6.90 12.34 7.91
C GLU A 68 5.96 12.03 6.73
N ILE A 69 5.65 10.75 6.47
CA ILE A 69 4.73 10.35 5.41
C ILE A 69 3.30 10.77 5.72
N LEU A 70 2.94 10.88 7.02
CA LEU A 70 1.61 11.33 7.43
C LEU A 70 1.37 12.84 7.18
N SER A 71 2.38 13.57 6.70
CA SER A 71 2.24 14.95 6.21
C SER A 71 2.03 15.04 4.68
N CYS A 72 1.87 13.92 4.00
CA CYS A 72 1.57 13.91 2.57
C CYS A 72 0.06 13.92 2.33
N LYS A 73 -0.37 14.54 1.22
CA LYS A 73 -1.79 14.50 0.81
C LYS A 73 -2.21 13.14 0.25
N ASN A 74 -1.27 12.42 -0.36
CA ASN A 74 -1.50 11.11 -0.93
C ASN A 74 -0.42 10.14 -0.46
N ILE A 75 -0.83 8.91 -0.11
CA ILE A 75 0.09 7.81 0.21
C ILE A 75 -0.19 6.68 -0.76
N VAL A 76 0.79 6.38 -1.62
CA VAL A 76 0.73 5.27 -2.56
C VAL A 76 1.34 4.04 -1.90
N MET A 77 0.65 2.89 -2.01
CA MET A 77 1.06 1.67 -1.33
C MET A 77 0.69 0.41 -2.14
N GLY A 78 1.56 -0.58 -2.05
CA GLY A 78 1.34 -1.93 -2.58
C GLY A 78 0.68 -2.86 -1.55
N HIS A 79 1.29 -4.03 -1.32
CA HIS A 79 0.99 -5.06 -0.31
C HIS A 79 -0.42 -5.66 -0.35
N LEU A 80 -1.47 -4.86 -0.46
CA LEU A 80 -2.86 -5.35 -0.48
C LEU A 80 -3.17 -6.12 -1.76
N HIS A 81 -2.57 -5.73 -2.89
CA HIS A 81 -2.86 -6.26 -4.23
C HIS A 81 -4.37 -6.37 -4.49
N PRO A 82 -5.11 -5.25 -4.50
CA PRO A 82 -6.56 -5.30 -4.56
C PRO A 82 -7.06 -5.91 -5.86
N ILE A 83 -7.98 -6.86 -5.73
CA ILE A 83 -8.79 -7.40 -6.84
C ILE A 83 -10.26 -7.29 -6.49
N ILE A 84 -11.10 -7.21 -7.50
CA ILE A 84 -12.54 -7.42 -7.37
C ILE A 84 -12.94 -8.68 -8.10
N THR A 85 -13.95 -9.36 -7.59
CA THR A 85 -14.54 -10.53 -8.24
C THR A 85 -15.99 -10.21 -8.56
N ILE A 86 -16.34 -10.33 -9.83
CA ILE A 86 -17.68 -10.07 -10.35
C ILE A 86 -18.24 -11.40 -10.84
N LYS A 87 -19.48 -11.71 -10.46
CA LYS A 87 -20.25 -12.84 -10.98
C LYS A 87 -21.12 -12.39 -12.13
N ASP A 88 -21.12 -13.15 -13.20
CA ASP A 88 -22.07 -12.95 -14.29
C ASP A 88 -23.44 -13.58 -13.99
N ALA A 89 -24.40 -13.36 -14.88
CA ALA A 89 -25.75 -13.91 -14.74
C ALA A 89 -25.81 -15.45 -14.74
N LEU A 90 -24.78 -16.12 -15.21
CA LEU A 90 -24.66 -17.59 -15.24
C LEU A 90 -23.92 -18.12 -13.99
N GLY A 91 -23.45 -17.23 -13.11
CA GLY A 91 -22.74 -17.58 -11.87
C GLY A 91 -21.22 -17.76 -12.04
N PHE A 92 -20.65 -17.55 -13.22
CA PHE A 92 -19.21 -17.56 -13.42
C PHE A 92 -18.58 -16.34 -12.79
N SER A 93 -17.47 -16.56 -12.06
CA SER A 93 -16.76 -15.50 -11.38
C SER A 93 -15.52 -15.09 -12.16
N LYS A 94 -15.36 -13.79 -12.40
CA LYS A 94 -14.14 -13.22 -12.99
C LYS A 94 -13.51 -12.22 -12.04
N SER A 95 -12.21 -12.35 -11.83
CA SER A 95 -11.44 -11.42 -10.98
C SER A 95 -10.67 -10.41 -11.84
N HIS A 96 -10.66 -9.17 -11.38
CA HIS A 96 -9.96 -8.07 -12.02
C HIS A 96 -9.03 -7.39 -11.01
N ARG A 97 -7.78 -7.13 -11.40
CA ARG A 97 -6.88 -6.26 -10.64
C ARG A 97 -7.39 -4.83 -10.73
N VAL A 98 -7.35 -4.13 -9.62
CA VAL A 98 -7.89 -2.78 -9.53
C VAL A 98 -6.98 -1.87 -8.71
N TRP A 99 -7.07 -0.57 -8.97
CA TRP A 99 -6.65 0.47 -8.06
C TRP A 99 -7.76 0.74 -7.07
N LEU A 100 -7.40 0.98 -5.82
CA LEU A 100 -8.35 1.45 -4.80
C LEU A 100 -7.82 2.77 -4.25
N ARG A 101 -8.61 3.83 -4.38
CA ARG A 101 -8.34 5.15 -3.81
C ARG A 101 -9.35 5.44 -2.71
N THR A 102 -8.91 5.73 -1.50
CA THR A 102 -9.80 5.98 -0.37
C THR A 102 -9.29 7.10 0.54
N LYS A 103 -10.19 7.69 1.32
CA LYS A 103 -9.84 8.68 2.34
C LYS A 103 -9.40 7.99 3.62
N SER A 104 -8.59 8.70 4.41
CA SER A 104 -8.22 8.25 5.75
C SER A 104 -8.23 9.41 6.74
N ASP A 105 -8.34 9.07 8.02
CA ASP A 105 -8.22 10.01 9.13
C ASP A 105 -6.78 10.05 9.65
N GLY A 106 -6.10 11.16 9.44
CA GLY A 106 -4.69 11.33 9.79
C GLY A 106 -4.42 11.23 11.29
N LYS A 107 -5.34 11.70 12.14
CA LYS A 107 -5.19 11.58 13.59
C LYS A 107 -5.25 10.12 14.04
N SER A 108 -6.15 9.34 13.49
CA SER A 108 -6.27 7.91 13.78
C SER A 108 -5.06 7.13 13.26
N LEU A 109 -4.55 7.48 12.06
CA LEU A 109 -3.29 6.92 11.55
C LEU A 109 -2.13 7.24 12.49
N ALA A 110 -1.99 8.49 12.92
CA ALA A 110 -0.93 8.91 13.84
C ALA A 110 -1.04 8.23 15.20
N ARG A 111 -2.26 8.05 15.76
CA ARG A 111 -2.47 7.27 16.99
C ARG A 111 -1.98 5.84 16.84
N GLY A 112 -2.34 5.18 15.73
CA GLY A 112 -1.87 3.82 15.44
C GLY A 112 -0.35 3.74 15.35
N LEU A 113 0.29 4.70 14.66
CA LEU A 113 1.73 4.80 14.54
C LEU A 113 2.41 5.03 15.91
N LEU A 114 1.92 6.01 16.70
CA LEU A 114 2.47 6.31 18.03
C LEU A 114 2.34 5.12 18.99
N ASN A 115 1.22 4.41 18.95
CA ASN A 115 1.02 3.19 19.74
C ASN A 115 2.02 2.10 19.32
N ASN A 116 2.25 1.91 18.02
CA ASN A 116 3.26 0.97 17.52
C ASN A 116 4.66 1.34 17.98
N MET A 117 4.98 2.63 18.06
CA MET A 117 6.25 3.16 18.58
C MET A 117 6.33 3.16 20.12
N LYS A 118 5.29 2.68 20.81
CA LYS A 118 5.16 2.69 22.28
C LYS A 118 5.26 4.10 22.89
N ILE A 119 4.84 5.11 22.16
CA ILE A 119 4.79 6.50 22.63
C ILE A 119 3.46 6.73 23.31
N LYS A 120 3.50 7.14 24.59
CA LYS A 120 2.30 7.47 25.37
C LYS A 120 1.60 8.71 24.79
N LEU A 121 0.30 8.64 24.67
CA LEU A 121 -0.56 9.75 24.23
C LEU A 121 -0.89 10.65 25.43
N THR A 122 0.03 11.52 25.79
CA THR A 122 -0.09 12.44 26.94
C THR A 122 -0.70 13.78 26.60
N ASP A 123 -0.87 14.08 25.30
CA ASP A 123 -1.42 15.33 24.76
C ASP A 123 -2.20 15.05 23.46
N ASP A 124 -2.71 16.10 22.82
CA ASP A 124 -3.29 16.00 21.46
C ASP A 124 -2.29 15.43 20.46
N VAL A 125 -2.76 14.52 19.62
CA VAL A 125 -1.93 13.79 18.66
C VAL A 125 -1.16 14.73 17.72
N ASN A 126 -1.79 15.85 17.28
CA ASN A 126 -1.12 16.83 16.42
C ASN A 126 0.06 17.47 17.14
N LYS A 127 -0.11 17.81 18.45
CA LYS A 127 0.98 18.37 19.24
C LYS A 127 2.12 17.39 19.39
N ILE A 128 1.85 16.12 19.70
CA ILE A 128 2.87 15.07 19.82
C ILE A 128 3.61 14.91 18.50
N MET A 129 2.89 14.82 17.37
CA MET A 129 3.50 14.68 16.05
C MET A 129 4.36 15.88 15.68
N LYS A 130 3.88 17.10 15.99
CA LYS A 130 4.66 18.32 15.72
C LYS A 130 5.89 18.42 16.60
N GLN A 131 5.79 18.14 17.90
CA GLN A 131 6.90 18.28 18.84
C GLN A 131 7.98 17.21 18.66
N LYS A 132 7.57 15.93 18.47
CA LYS A 132 8.51 14.82 18.41
C LYS A 132 9.10 14.60 17.00
N PHE A 133 8.34 14.88 15.96
CA PHE A 133 8.72 14.53 14.58
C PHE A 133 8.73 15.74 13.62
N ASN A 134 8.33 16.92 14.09
CA ASN A 134 8.13 18.11 13.27
C ASN A 134 7.15 17.88 12.12
N VAL A 135 6.12 17.05 12.31
CA VAL A 135 5.11 16.66 11.34
C VAL A 135 3.81 17.42 11.60
N ILE A 136 3.27 18.04 10.56
CA ILE A 136 1.90 18.55 10.49
C ILE A 136 1.09 17.45 9.81
N LEU A 137 0.08 16.93 10.50
CA LEU A 137 -0.74 15.84 9.99
C LEU A 137 -1.66 16.31 8.87
N GLU A 138 -1.75 15.51 7.82
CA GLU A 138 -2.76 15.57 6.78
C GLU A 138 -3.80 14.46 6.96
N ASN A 139 -4.90 14.53 6.21
CA ASN A 139 -5.85 13.44 6.04
C ASN A 139 -5.61 12.80 4.67
N PRO A 140 -4.61 11.92 4.53
CA PRO A 140 -4.17 11.48 3.22
C PRO A 140 -5.21 10.63 2.50
N HIS A 141 -5.26 10.78 1.17
CA HIS A 141 -5.82 9.75 0.34
C HIS A 141 -4.82 8.58 0.26
N LEU A 142 -5.32 7.38 0.49
CA LEU A 142 -4.54 6.16 0.32
C LEU A 142 -4.84 5.59 -1.06
N ILE A 143 -3.79 5.28 -1.82
CA ILE A 143 -3.88 4.72 -3.17
C ILE A 143 -3.23 3.34 -3.13
N PHE A 144 -4.04 2.30 -3.16
CA PHE A 144 -3.57 0.91 -3.19
C PHE A 144 -3.34 0.48 -4.63
N MET A 145 -2.11 0.07 -4.91
CA MET A 145 -1.70 -0.42 -6.22
C MET A 145 -2.11 -1.88 -6.40
N PRO A 146 -2.56 -2.28 -7.60
CA PRO A 146 -2.67 -3.69 -7.95
C PRO A 146 -1.29 -4.35 -8.01
N SER A 147 -1.24 -5.68 -7.98
CA SER A 147 -0.01 -6.41 -8.29
C SER A 147 0.43 -6.13 -9.72
N PHE A 148 1.73 -5.95 -9.93
CA PHE A 148 2.29 -5.83 -11.29
C PHE A 148 2.23 -7.18 -12.01
N ASN A 149 2.56 -8.25 -11.29
CA ASN A 149 2.57 -9.61 -11.83
C ASN A 149 1.17 -10.26 -11.76
N ASP A 150 0.74 -10.87 -12.85
CA ASP A 150 -0.56 -11.56 -12.97
C ASP A 150 -0.61 -12.85 -12.15
N ILE A 151 0.54 -13.50 -11.94
CA ILE A 151 0.65 -14.79 -11.25
C ILE A 151 0.45 -14.63 -9.73
N LEU A 152 0.82 -13.49 -9.16
CA LEU A 152 0.73 -13.25 -7.72
C LEU A 152 -0.71 -13.22 -7.18
N GLY A 153 -1.70 -13.18 -8.08
CA GLY A 153 -3.09 -13.05 -7.67
C GLY A 153 -3.32 -11.71 -6.94
N GLY A 154 -4.26 -11.72 -6.00
CA GLY A 154 -4.58 -10.54 -5.21
C GLY A 154 -5.64 -10.82 -4.18
N ARG A 155 -5.95 -9.82 -3.35
CA ARG A 155 -6.99 -9.92 -2.35
C ARG A 155 -8.30 -9.38 -2.90
N THR A 156 -9.33 -10.22 -2.90
CA THR A 156 -10.70 -9.79 -3.24
C THR A 156 -11.22 -8.82 -2.18
N ILE A 157 -11.40 -7.55 -2.57
CA ILE A 157 -11.80 -6.48 -1.65
C ILE A 157 -13.30 -6.24 -1.61
N ASN A 158 -14.06 -6.63 -2.63
CA ASN A 158 -15.52 -6.47 -2.67
C ASN A 158 -16.31 -7.62 -2.01
N ARG A 159 -15.68 -8.67 -1.54
CA ARG A 159 -16.30 -9.66 -0.66
C ARG A 159 -16.17 -9.22 0.79
N GLN A 160 -17.20 -9.51 1.61
CA GLN A 160 -17.08 -9.33 3.05
C GLN A 160 -15.88 -10.15 3.54
N LEU A 161 -14.94 -9.46 4.18
CA LEU A 161 -13.83 -10.11 4.87
C LEU A 161 -14.43 -10.92 6.02
N ARG A 162 -14.72 -12.21 5.78
CA ARG A 162 -15.07 -13.13 6.86
C ARG A 162 -13.97 -13.04 7.92
N SER A 163 -14.36 -13.24 9.19
CA SER A 163 -13.55 -13.05 10.39
C SER A 163 -12.33 -14.01 10.52
N ASP A 164 -11.83 -14.55 9.43
CA ASP A 164 -10.68 -15.45 9.42
C ASP A 164 -9.41 -14.73 9.89
N ARG A 165 -8.80 -15.27 10.94
CA ARG A 165 -7.50 -14.80 11.47
C ARG A 165 -6.43 -14.71 10.38
N ALA A 166 -6.40 -15.66 9.45
CA ALA A 166 -5.51 -15.65 8.29
C ALA A 166 -5.76 -14.43 7.39
N ALA A 167 -7.02 -14.07 7.15
CA ALA A 167 -7.39 -12.88 6.39
C ALA A 167 -6.86 -11.59 6.99
N LYS A 168 -6.74 -11.52 8.32
CA LYS A 168 -6.23 -10.34 9.02
C LYS A 168 -4.70 -10.17 8.90
N SER A 169 -3.94 -11.25 8.66
CA SER A 169 -2.47 -11.17 8.58
C SER A 169 -1.97 -10.45 7.33
N TYR A 170 -2.69 -10.56 6.21
CA TYR A 170 -2.33 -9.92 4.94
C TYR A 170 -2.78 -8.47 4.80
N ILE A 171 -3.50 -7.95 5.78
CA ILE A 171 -3.92 -6.54 5.79
C ILE A 171 -2.89 -5.77 6.61
N GLY A 172 -2.16 -4.88 5.98
CA GLY A 172 -1.15 -4.05 6.64
C GLY A 172 -1.71 -3.21 7.81
N PRO A 173 -0.83 -2.66 8.65
CA PRO A 173 -1.21 -1.99 9.89
C PRO A 173 -2.09 -0.75 9.66
N ILE A 174 -1.95 -0.06 8.54
CA ILE A 174 -2.76 1.12 8.19
C ILE A 174 -4.23 0.74 8.09
N ILE A 175 -4.58 -0.33 7.35
CA ILE A 175 -5.98 -0.77 7.24
C ILE A 175 -6.50 -1.27 8.59
N LYS A 176 -5.67 -2.02 9.33
CA LYS A 176 -6.02 -2.52 10.68
C LYS A 176 -6.27 -1.42 11.70
N SER A 177 -5.73 -0.23 11.50
CA SER A 177 -5.92 0.90 12.41
C SER A 177 -7.36 1.39 12.48
N GLY A 178 -8.20 1.03 11.50
CA GLY A 178 -9.56 1.55 11.38
C GLY A 178 -9.65 3.00 10.87
N ALA A 179 -8.52 3.61 10.52
CA ALA A 179 -8.47 4.99 10.04
C ALA A 179 -8.93 5.14 8.58
N VAL A 180 -9.13 4.03 7.86
CA VAL A 180 -9.35 3.99 6.41
C VAL A 180 -10.84 3.83 6.10
N GLN A 181 -11.38 4.70 5.25
CA GLN A 181 -12.80 4.69 4.83
C GLN A 181 -13.00 3.75 3.64
N LEU A 182 -12.80 2.44 3.83
CA LEU A 182 -12.78 1.47 2.73
C LEU A 182 -14.07 1.42 1.91
N GLU A 183 -15.23 1.51 2.56
CA GLU A 183 -16.54 1.43 1.86
C GLU A 183 -16.76 2.59 0.89
N GLU A 184 -16.21 3.78 1.21
CA GLU A 184 -16.25 4.97 0.37
C GLU A 184 -15.12 5.02 -0.67
N GLY A 185 -14.25 4.01 -0.67
CA GLY A 185 -13.11 3.91 -1.59
C GLY A 185 -13.57 3.78 -3.04
N GLU A 186 -12.94 4.54 -3.91
CA GLU A 186 -13.14 4.56 -5.35
C GLU A 186 -12.32 3.43 -6.00
N VAL A 187 -12.95 2.61 -6.81
CA VAL A 187 -12.32 1.47 -7.47
C VAL A 187 -12.19 1.73 -8.96
N TYR A 188 -10.98 1.51 -9.49
CA TYR A 188 -10.66 1.73 -10.90
C TYR A 188 -9.99 0.49 -11.49
N LEU A 189 -10.31 0.16 -12.75
CA LEU A 189 -9.57 -0.83 -13.53
C LEU A 189 -8.13 -0.33 -13.85
N LEU A 190 -7.31 -1.21 -14.43
CA LEU A 190 -5.93 -0.86 -14.79
C LEU A 190 -5.85 0.22 -15.87
N ASP A 191 -6.86 0.33 -16.72
CA ASP A 191 -6.99 1.36 -17.75
C ASP A 191 -7.54 2.70 -17.23
N GLY A 192 -7.82 2.80 -15.91
CA GLY A 192 -8.38 3.98 -15.28
C GLY A 192 -9.92 4.05 -15.30
N SER A 193 -10.61 3.06 -15.85
CA SER A 193 -12.08 3.01 -15.86
C SER A 193 -12.63 2.95 -14.44
N TYR A 194 -13.47 3.90 -14.07
CA TYR A 194 -14.11 3.95 -12.75
C TYR A 194 -15.25 2.92 -12.65
N LEU A 195 -15.18 2.06 -11.64
CA LEU A 195 -16.18 1.00 -11.41
C LEU A 195 -17.24 1.37 -10.36
N GLY A 196 -16.95 2.35 -9.52
CA GLY A 196 -17.84 2.73 -8.44
C GLY A 196 -17.13 2.72 -7.08
N LYS A 197 -17.93 2.97 -6.02
CA LYS A 197 -17.43 2.85 -4.64
C LYS A 197 -17.37 1.38 -4.21
N LEU A 198 -16.39 1.03 -3.41
CA LEU A 198 -16.19 -0.35 -2.93
C LEU A 198 -17.45 -0.91 -2.25
N GLY A 199 -18.12 -0.12 -1.42
CA GLY A 199 -19.37 -0.51 -0.76
C GLY A 199 -20.44 -0.93 -1.75
N SER A 200 -20.60 -0.20 -2.86
CA SER A 200 -21.57 -0.53 -3.91
C SER A 200 -21.21 -1.80 -4.70
N LEU A 201 -19.91 -2.09 -4.83
CA LEU A 201 -19.44 -3.27 -5.57
C LEU A 201 -19.58 -4.58 -4.79
N ARG A 202 -19.92 -4.53 -3.50
CA ARG A 202 -20.15 -5.74 -2.68
C ARG A 202 -21.39 -6.53 -3.13
N SER A 203 -22.36 -5.89 -3.74
CA SER A 203 -23.56 -6.54 -4.26
C SER A 203 -23.32 -7.42 -5.49
N PHE A 204 -22.17 -7.30 -6.12
CA PHE A 204 -21.79 -8.06 -7.32
C PHE A 204 -20.83 -9.23 -7.03
N SER A 205 -20.56 -9.54 -5.77
CA SER A 205 -19.59 -10.58 -5.36
C SER A 205 -20.20 -11.96 -5.12
#